data_8245f665dc1dc73e5b2cdb11563c3ff1
#
_entry.id   8245f665dc1dc73e5b2cdb11563c3ff1
#
_cell.length_a   1.000
_cell.length_b   1.000
_cell.length_c   1.000
_cell.angle_alpha   90.00
_cell.angle_beta   90.00
_cell.angle_gamma   90.00
#
_symmetry.space_group_name_H-M   'P 1'
#
loop_
_entity.id
_entity.type
_entity.pdbx_description
1 polymer ?
#
loop_
_entity_poly.entity_id
_entity_poly.type
_entity_poly.pdbx_seq_one_letter_code
_entity_poly.pdbx_strand_id
1 'polypeptide(L)'
;MQYDNDIAKRDKVNISYDYYKVFYYIAKYGNITKAAKLLINNQPNLTRIIKNLENSLGCPLFTRNNRGMKLTPEGEKLYRHISAAFEHIEAAEEEISESRSLNGGSVYIAASEVALRCLLLPILKKYRTLYPNIHIRVSNHTTPQAVAALKDGAADIAVVTAPAAGSPSFTAKKVGSVNEVAVCSPFFSGLLGKKVSLAELVKFPLISLGRDTMSFSFYSGLFADYGLAFKPDIEAFTADQILPLVEADLGIGFVPKEFVKDSNNAAIIDLKETIPERSIAVIKRKDKPLGIAAKELERMICGL
;
A
#
# COMPACT_ATOMS: atom_id res chain seq x y z
N MET A 1 43.19 -11.79 -9.31
CA MET A 1 42.59 -10.77 -10.21
C MET A 1 41.09 -10.52 -10.00
N GLN A 2 40.33 -11.39 -9.33
CA GLN A 2 38.90 -11.17 -9.06
C GLN A 2 38.63 -10.41 -7.74
N TYR A 3 39.57 -10.52 -6.76
CA TYR A 3 39.49 -9.82 -5.48
C TYR A 3 39.76 -8.31 -5.56
N ASP A 4 40.60 -7.85 -6.50
CA ASP A 4 40.90 -6.42 -6.68
C ASP A 4 39.77 -5.62 -7.33
N ASN A 5 38.92 -6.26 -8.13
CA ASN A 5 37.77 -5.61 -8.76
C ASN A 5 36.59 -5.38 -7.78
N ASP A 6 36.48 -6.17 -6.72
CA ASP A 6 35.47 -5.99 -5.67
C ASP A 6 35.85 -4.90 -4.67
N ILE A 7 37.17 -4.67 -4.47
CA ILE A 7 37.68 -3.58 -3.62
C ILE A 7 37.47 -2.24 -4.33
N ALA A 8 37.77 -2.14 -5.64
CA ALA A 8 37.58 -0.90 -6.42
C ALA A 8 36.11 -0.48 -6.56
N LYS A 9 35.12 -1.39 -6.38
CA LYS A 9 33.70 -1.06 -6.27
C LYS A 9 33.27 -0.60 -4.86
N ARG A 10 34.10 -0.84 -3.85
CA ARG A 10 33.81 -0.44 -2.45
C ARG A 10 34.34 0.94 -2.07
N ASP A 11 35.18 1.57 -2.89
CA ASP A 11 35.62 2.97 -2.72
C ASP A 11 34.54 4.01 -3.06
N LYS A 12 33.28 3.61 -3.22
CA LYS A 12 32.15 4.53 -3.28
C LYS A 12 31.89 5.09 -1.88
N VAL A 13 32.58 6.19 -1.62
CA VAL A 13 32.21 7.24 -0.68
C VAL A 13 31.55 6.69 0.61
N ASN A 14 32.36 6.56 1.65
CA ASN A 14 31.88 6.25 3.00
C ASN A 14 31.11 7.46 3.56
N ILE A 15 29.86 7.65 3.08
CA ILE A 15 28.98 8.72 3.51
C ILE A 15 28.44 8.36 4.89
N SER A 16 28.66 9.23 5.87
CA SER A 16 28.13 9.04 7.21
C SER A 16 26.60 8.95 7.20
N TYR A 17 26.05 8.03 8.00
CA TYR A 17 24.61 7.94 8.28
C TYR A 17 24.00 9.29 8.72
N ASP A 18 24.73 10.09 9.49
CA ASP A 18 24.27 11.40 9.92
C ASP A 18 23.98 12.36 8.77
N TYR A 19 24.66 12.22 7.62
CA TYR A 19 24.40 13.04 6.46
C TYR A 19 23.03 12.69 5.84
N TYR A 20 22.69 11.41 5.77
CA TYR A 20 21.37 10.95 5.33
C TYR A 20 20.26 11.33 6.31
N LYS A 21 20.56 11.30 7.63
CA LYS A 21 19.63 11.75 8.67
C LYS A 21 19.28 13.23 8.50
N VAL A 22 20.29 14.08 8.35
CA VAL A 22 20.08 15.51 8.10
C VAL A 22 19.31 15.75 6.81
N PHE A 23 19.67 15.06 5.73
CA PHE A 23 18.95 15.12 4.44
C PHE A 23 17.48 14.77 4.61
N TYR A 24 17.16 13.64 5.27
CA TYR A 24 15.79 13.18 5.50
C TYR A 24 14.96 14.23 6.23
N TYR A 25 15.46 14.78 7.34
CA TYR A 25 14.70 15.77 8.12
C TYR A 25 14.49 17.08 7.37
N ILE A 26 15.49 17.56 6.60
CA ILE A 26 15.33 18.77 5.78
C ILE A 26 14.30 18.50 4.65
N ALA A 27 14.36 17.36 3.99
CA ALA A 27 13.41 16.98 2.95
C ALA A 27 11.98 16.87 3.49
N LYS A 28 11.81 16.18 4.62
CA LYS A 28 10.51 15.96 5.28
C LYS A 28 9.81 17.26 5.69
N TYR A 29 10.56 18.25 6.15
CA TYR A 29 9.99 19.51 6.67
C TYR A 29 10.13 20.69 5.71
N GLY A 30 10.88 20.57 4.62
CA GLY A 30 11.13 21.65 3.67
C GLY A 30 11.85 22.87 4.27
N ASN A 31 12.38 22.75 5.51
CA ASN A 31 12.90 23.89 6.28
C ASN A 31 14.11 23.47 7.13
N ILE A 32 15.28 24.02 6.78
CA ILE A 32 16.54 23.71 7.45
C ILE A 32 16.58 24.16 8.92
N THR A 33 15.92 25.30 9.24
CA THR A 33 15.86 25.80 10.64
C THR A 33 15.01 24.89 11.51
N LYS A 34 13.90 24.37 10.97
CA LYS A 34 13.05 23.40 11.68
C LYS A 34 13.79 22.09 11.90
N ALA A 35 14.48 21.60 10.86
CA ALA A 35 15.31 20.39 10.96
C ALA A 35 16.43 20.57 11.99
N ALA A 36 17.09 21.73 12.03
CA ALA A 36 18.15 22.02 12.99
C ALA A 36 17.65 21.96 14.45
N LYS A 37 16.47 22.51 14.73
CA LYS A 37 15.85 22.43 16.06
C LYS A 37 15.57 20.98 16.45
N LEU A 38 14.99 20.18 15.56
CA LEU A 38 14.65 18.77 15.81
C LEU A 38 15.90 17.89 16.04
N LEU A 39 16.98 18.17 15.31
CA LEU A 39 18.24 17.45 15.42
C LEU A 39 19.17 18.00 16.51
N ILE A 40 18.70 18.97 17.32
CA ILE A 40 19.50 19.63 18.37
C ILE A 40 20.85 20.11 17.78
N ASN A 41 20.79 20.80 16.66
CA ASN A 41 21.93 21.25 15.89
C ASN A 41 21.74 22.71 15.42
N ASN A 42 22.75 23.30 14.79
CA ASN A 42 22.67 24.63 14.24
C ASN A 42 22.55 24.61 12.69
N GLN A 43 21.92 25.62 12.12
CA GLN A 43 21.69 25.72 10.68
C GLN A 43 23.00 25.75 9.84
N PRO A 44 24.08 26.46 10.24
CA PRO A 44 25.34 26.44 9.49
C PRO A 44 25.93 25.01 9.37
N ASN A 45 25.88 24.22 10.43
CA ASN A 45 26.36 22.85 10.40
C ASN A 45 25.53 21.96 9.48
N LEU A 46 24.18 22.05 9.55
CA LEU A 46 23.31 21.30 8.63
C LEU A 46 23.57 21.68 7.17
N THR A 47 23.79 22.97 6.90
CA THR A 47 24.14 23.44 5.55
C THR A 47 25.44 22.83 5.05
N ARG A 48 26.45 22.73 5.92
CA ARG A 48 27.75 22.10 5.60
C ARG A 48 27.58 20.59 5.35
N ILE A 49 26.78 19.89 6.16
CA ILE A 49 26.51 18.47 6.00
C ILE A 49 25.83 18.21 4.64
N ILE A 50 24.81 18.99 4.28
CA ILE A 50 24.14 18.83 2.97
C ILE A 50 25.11 19.08 1.82
N LYS A 51 25.93 20.13 1.87
CA LYS A 51 26.93 20.37 0.83
C LYS A 51 27.93 19.21 0.69
N ASN A 52 28.36 18.63 1.81
CA ASN A 52 29.23 17.46 1.78
C ASN A 52 28.55 16.24 1.16
N LEU A 53 27.26 16.01 1.48
CA LEU A 53 26.48 14.94 0.88
C LEU A 53 26.33 15.12 -0.63
N GLU A 54 25.95 16.32 -1.08
CA GLU A 54 25.82 16.68 -2.49
C GLU A 54 27.14 16.52 -3.26
N ASN A 55 28.26 16.97 -2.66
CA ASN A 55 29.59 16.78 -3.23
C ASN A 55 29.96 15.29 -3.35
N SER A 56 29.64 14.50 -2.32
CA SER A 56 29.92 13.07 -2.30
C SER A 56 29.10 12.29 -3.34
N LEU A 57 27.87 12.74 -3.62
CA LEU A 57 26.99 12.12 -4.61
C LEU A 57 27.13 12.73 -6.01
N GLY A 58 27.86 13.86 -6.14
CA GLY A 58 28.12 14.54 -7.41
C GLY A 58 26.91 15.27 -8.00
N CYS A 59 25.84 15.48 -7.22
CA CYS A 59 24.65 16.16 -7.71
C CYS A 59 23.97 16.98 -6.60
N PRO A 60 23.31 18.10 -6.93
CA PRO A 60 22.50 18.86 -5.98
C PRO A 60 21.22 18.06 -5.61
N LEU A 61 20.90 18.04 -4.33
CA LEU A 61 19.71 17.36 -3.79
C LEU A 61 18.60 18.34 -3.45
N PHE A 62 18.96 19.63 -3.24
CA PHE A 62 18.01 20.67 -2.92
C PHE A 62 18.17 21.90 -3.80
N THR A 63 17.04 22.57 -4.09
CA THR A 63 16.98 23.94 -4.58
C THR A 63 16.46 24.84 -3.46
N ARG A 64 17.01 26.06 -3.37
CA ARG A 64 16.54 27.09 -2.43
C ARG A 64 15.60 28.04 -3.14
N ASN A 65 14.47 28.34 -2.53
CA ASN A 65 13.56 29.38 -2.95
C ASN A 65 13.09 30.21 -1.75
N ASN A 66 12.34 31.26 -2.01
CA ASN A 66 11.82 32.18 -0.96
C ASN A 66 10.88 31.48 0.04
N ARG A 67 10.46 30.24 -0.22
CA ARG A 67 9.56 29.43 0.65
C ARG A 67 10.30 28.33 1.39
N GLY A 68 11.62 28.16 1.19
CA GLY A 68 12.44 27.17 1.88
C GLY A 68 13.27 26.27 0.97
N MET A 69 13.47 25.03 1.37
CA MET A 69 14.24 24.01 0.65
C MET A 69 13.29 23.08 -0.10
N LYS A 70 13.50 22.90 -1.41
CA LYS A 70 12.74 21.96 -2.25
C LYS A 70 13.69 20.91 -2.84
N LEU A 71 13.25 19.67 -2.92
CA LEU A 71 14.04 18.59 -3.53
C LEU A 71 14.23 18.81 -5.03
N THR A 72 15.40 18.43 -5.54
CA THR A 72 15.65 18.20 -6.96
C THR A 72 15.09 16.84 -7.38
N PRO A 73 15.00 16.51 -8.69
CA PRO A 73 14.64 15.15 -9.13
C PRO A 73 15.55 14.06 -8.54
N GLU A 74 16.85 14.33 -8.39
CA GLU A 74 17.83 13.46 -7.75
C GLU A 74 17.56 13.34 -6.25
N GLY A 75 17.24 14.48 -5.61
CA GLY A 75 16.81 14.51 -4.20
C GLY A 75 15.54 13.72 -3.95
N GLU A 76 14.55 13.76 -4.84
CA GLU A 76 13.32 12.97 -4.73
C GLU A 76 13.59 11.46 -4.84
N LYS A 77 14.51 11.07 -5.75
CA LYS A 77 14.94 9.67 -5.86
C LYS A 77 15.59 9.19 -4.58
N LEU A 78 16.54 9.96 -4.05
CA LEU A 78 17.23 9.64 -2.80
C LEU A 78 16.25 9.61 -1.62
N TYR A 79 15.34 10.58 -1.54
CA TYR A 79 14.38 10.69 -0.45
C TYR A 79 13.48 9.45 -0.32
N ARG A 80 13.02 8.88 -1.43
CA ARG A 80 12.22 7.65 -1.41
C ARG A 80 12.96 6.48 -0.75
N HIS A 81 14.25 6.31 -1.05
CA HIS A 81 15.05 5.25 -0.45
C HIS A 81 15.40 5.53 1.00
N ILE A 82 15.76 6.78 1.30
CA ILE A 82 16.15 7.18 2.64
C ILE A 82 14.95 7.18 3.60
N SER A 83 13.76 7.61 3.18
CA SER A 83 12.57 7.55 4.05
C SER A 83 12.20 6.12 4.41
N ALA A 84 12.27 5.19 3.45
CA ALA A 84 12.06 3.77 3.76
C ALA A 84 13.10 3.23 4.75
N ALA A 85 14.38 3.57 4.58
CA ALA A 85 15.45 3.15 5.49
C ALA A 85 15.25 3.73 6.91
N PHE A 86 14.84 4.99 7.02
CA PHE A 86 14.55 5.62 8.32
C PHE A 86 13.35 5.01 9.01
N GLU A 87 12.28 4.73 8.26
CA GLU A 87 11.11 4.03 8.79
C GLU A 87 11.48 2.67 9.39
N HIS A 88 12.41 1.95 8.76
CA HIS A 88 12.93 0.69 9.30
C HIS A 88 13.75 0.85 10.57
N ILE A 89 14.58 1.90 10.64
CA ILE A 89 15.40 2.17 11.83
C ILE A 89 14.50 2.58 12.99
N GLU A 90 13.57 3.51 12.77
CA GLU A 90 12.62 3.95 13.78
C GLU A 90 11.77 2.77 14.29
N ALA A 91 11.29 1.90 13.40
CA ALA A 91 10.57 0.68 13.80
C ALA A 91 11.43 -0.27 14.65
N ALA A 92 12.71 -0.43 14.30
CA ALA A 92 13.62 -1.28 15.08
C ALA A 92 13.95 -0.67 16.47
N GLU A 93 14.12 0.63 16.55
CA GLU A 93 14.31 1.34 17.82
C GLU A 93 13.07 1.23 18.72
N GLU A 94 11.87 1.35 18.14
CA GLU A 94 10.60 1.14 18.83
C GLU A 94 10.44 -0.32 19.27
N GLU A 95 10.71 -1.31 18.41
CA GLU A 95 10.69 -2.74 18.77
C GLU A 95 11.59 -3.06 19.96
N ILE A 96 12.78 -2.44 20.02
CA ILE A 96 13.73 -2.62 21.12
C ILE A 96 13.21 -1.96 22.40
N SER A 97 12.65 -0.75 22.30
CA SER A 97 12.14 -0.01 23.45
C SER A 97 10.86 -0.61 24.05
N GLU A 98 10.05 -1.26 23.21
CA GLU A 98 8.70 -1.73 23.55
C GLU A 98 8.58 -3.25 23.70
N SER A 99 9.68 -3.99 23.54
CA SER A 99 9.68 -5.47 23.60
C SER A 99 9.17 -6.06 24.93
N ARG A 100 8.53 -5.26 25.79
CA ARG A 100 8.06 -5.68 27.13
C ARG A 100 6.58 -5.53 27.43
N SER A 101 5.75 -4.85 26.61
CA SER A 101 4.29 -4.78 26.86
C SER A 101 3.47 -4.26 25.68
N LEU A 102 2.17 -4.65 25.59
CA LEU A 102 1.17 -4.08 24.65
C LEU A 102 0.77 -2.62 25.00
N ASN A 103 1.55 -1.93 25.84
CA ASN A 103 1.27 -0.56 26.27
C ASN A 103 1.86 0.51 25.33
N GLY A 104 2.48 0.10 24.24
CA GLY A 104 3.04 0.96 23.20
C GLY A 104 3.47 0.14 21.99
N GLY A 105 4.12 0.79 20.99
CA GLY A 105 4.61 0.13 19.81
C GLY A 105 3.92 0.53 18.53
N SER A 106 4.38 -0.06 17.46
CA SER A 106 3.85 0.21 16.13
C SER A 106 3.47 -1.07 15.43
N VAL A 107 2.43 -1.01 14.59
CA VAL A 107 2.06 -2.08 13.66
C VAL A 107 1.93 -1.50 12.26
N TYR A 108 2.69 -2.05 11.33
CA TYR A 108 2.70 -1.65 9.93
C TYR A 108 1.94 -2.68 9.09
N ILE A 109 0.86 -2.25 8.45
CA ILE A 109 -0.05 -3.10 7.69
C ILE A 109 -0.03 -2.68 6.22
N ALA A 110 0.32 -3.59 5.33
CA ALA A 110 0.09 -3.44 3.90
C ALA A 110 -1.27 -4.05 3.55
N ALA A 111 -2.24 -3.25 3.15
CA ALA A 111 -3.58 -3.75 2.88
C ALA A 111 -4.04 -3.41 1.46
N SER A 112 -4.81 -4.30 0.83
CA SER A 112 -5.60 -3.90 -0.32
C SER A 112 -6.84 -3.12 0.15
N GLU A 113 -7.33 -2.19 -0.70
CA GLU A 113 -8.52 -1.39 -0.38
C GLU A 113 -9.72 -2.26 0.00
N VAL A 114 -9.93 -3.33 -0.76
CA VAL A 114 -11.00 -4.30 -0.49
C VAL A 114 -10.83 -4.95 0.89
N ALA A 115 -9.62 -5.41 1.22
CA ALA A 115 -9.36 -6.04 2.51
C ALA A 115 -9.48 -5.04 3.67
N LEU A 116 -9.04 -3.80 3.46
CA LEU A 116 -9.19 -2.74 4.45
C LEU A 116 -10.66 -2.48 4.78
N ARG A 117 -11.48 -2.19 3.78
CA ARG A 117 -12.87 -1.79 3.98
C ARG A 117 -13.77 -2.96 4.41
N CYS A 118 -13.61 -4.13 3.79
CA CYS A 118 -14.50 -5.27 4.03
C CYS A 118 -14.15 -6.08 5.29
N LEU A 119 -12.88 -6.03 5.76
CA LEU A 119 -12.44 -6.86 6.89
C LEU A 119 -11.74 -6.07 7.99
N LEU A 120 -10.73 -5.25 7.64
CA LEU A 120 -9.83 -4.69 8.65
C LEU A 120 -10.46 -3.58 9.49
N LEU A 121 -11.27 -2.68 8.91
CA LEU A 121 -11.78 -1.51 9.64
C LEU A 121 -12.47 -1.86 10.97
N PRO A 122 -13.41 -2.82 11.07
CA PRO A 122 -14.02 -3.18 12.33
C PRO A 122 -13.02 -3.79 13.32
N ILE A 123 -12.03 -4.54 12.82
CA ILE A 123 -10.98 -5.17 13.64
C ILE A 123 -10.04 -4.08 14.18
N LEU A 124 -9.60 -3.15 13.35
CA LEU A 124 -8.74 -2.04 13.75
C LEU A 124 -9.43 -1.12 14.76
N LYS A 125 -10.75 -0.88 14.60
CA LYS A 125 -11.54 -0.15 15.60
C LYS A 125 -11.46 -0.84 16.96
N LYS A 126 -11.69 -2.15 17.00
CA LYS A 126 -11.61 -2.95 18.25
C LYS A 126 -10.19 -2.97 18.80
N TYR A 127 -9.19 -3.17 17.92
CA TYR A 127 -7.78 -3.18 18.31
C TYR A 127 -7.36 -1.84 18.93
N ARG A 128 -7.74 -0.71 18.32
CA ARG A 128 -7.45 0.63 18.83
C ARG A 128 -8.11 0.91 20.20
N THR A 129 -9.30 0.36 20.42
CA THR A 129 -9.98 0.49 21.73
C THR A 129 -9.24 -0.29 22.82
N LEU A 130 -8.72 -1.48 22.51
CA LEU A 130 -7.99 -2.32 23.47
C LEU A 130 -6.55 -1.83 23.71
N TYR A 131 -5.92 -1.26 22.69
CA TYR A 131 -4.50 -0.88 22.70
C TYR A 131 -4.33 0.58 22.21
N PRO A 132 -4.77 1.58 23.01
CA PRO A 132 -4.83 2.97 22.57
C PRO A 132 -3.46 3.61 22.32
N ASN A 133 -2.40 3.06 22.88
CA ASN A 133 -1.04 3.59 22.76
C ASN A 133 -0.26 2.96 21.59
N ILE A 134 -0.80 1.94 20.91
CA ILE A 134 -0.13 1.36 19.74
C ILE A 134 -0.37 2.25 18.53
N HIS A 135 0.71 2.61 17.84
CA HIS A 135 0.65 3.31 16.56
C HIS A 135 0.31 2.33 15.45
N ILE A 136 -0.77 2.60 14.70
CA ILE A 136 -1.20 1.78 13.57
C ILE A 136 -0.92 2.55 12.29
N ARG A 137 -0.09 1.97 11.40
CA ARG A 137 0.14 2.47 10.05
C ARG A 137 -0.47 1.50 9.05
N VAL A 138 -1.38 1.99 8.23
CA VAL A 138 -1.95 1.22 7.12
C VAL A 138 -1.54 1.88 5.82
N SER A 139 -0.97 1.10 4.93
CA SER A 139 -0.63 1.53 3.57
C SER A 139 -1.46 0.76 2.54
N ASN A 140 -1.98 1.48 1.54
CA ASN A 140 -2.75 0.87 0.47
C ASN A 140 -1.81 0.29 -0.60
N HIS A 141 -2.02 -0.98 -0.96
CA HIS A 141 -1.19 -1.72 -1.90
C HIS A 141 -1.99 -2.69 -2.76
N THR A 142 -1.55 -2.92 -3.99
CA THR A 142 -1.94 -4.12 -4.72
C THR A 142 -1.35 -5.36 -4.04
N THR A 143 -1.87 -6.55 -4.30
CA THR A 143 -1.33 -7.79 -3.69
C THR A 143 0.18 -7.99 -3.95
N PRO A 144 0.71 -7.80 -5.19
CA PRO A 144 2.15 -7.86 -5.41
C PRO A 144 2.95 -6.83 -4.62
N GLN A 145 2.45 -5.59 -4.52
CA GLN A 145 3.10 -4.52 -3.76
C GLN A 145 3.10 -4.81 -2.25
N ALA A 146 2.01 -5.37 -1.71
CA ALA A 146 1.92 -5.77 -0.31
C ALA A 146 2.92 -6.89 0.03
N VAL A 147 3.10 -7.85 -0.87
CA VAL A 147 4.12 -8.91 -0.73
C VAL A 147 5.54 -8.31 -0.81
N ALA A 148 5.78 -7.34 -1.69
CA ALA A 148 7.05 -6.63 -1.75
C ALA A 148 7.31 -5.84 -0.45
N ALA A 149 6.33 -5.12 0.09
CA ALA A 149 6.45 -4.40 1.36
C ALA A 149 6.80 -5.33 2.54
N LEU A 150 6.23 -6.55 2.58
CA LEU A 150 6.64 -7.58 3.55
C LEU A 150 8.09 -8.02 3.35
N LYS A 151 8.51 -8.27 2.10
CA LYS A 151 9.87 -8.70 1.76
C LYS A 151 10.90 -7.65 2.18
N ASP A 152 10.60 -6.40 1.91
CA ASP A 152 11.47 -5.27 2.20
C ASP A 152 11.40 -4.85 3.70
N GLY A 153 10.48 -5.48 4.47
CA GLY A 153 10.27 -5.21 5.90
C GLY A 153 9.55 -3.88 6.17
N ALA A 154 8.96 -3.25 5.14
CA ALA A 154 8.16 -2.02 5.27
C ALA A 154 6.75 -2.29 5.86
N ALA A 155 6.37 -3.57 5.99
CA ALA A 155 5.16 -3.99 6.67
C ALA A 155 5.42 -5.24 7.51
N ASP A 156 4.72 -5.35 8.65
CA ASP A 156 4.75 -6.54 9.52
C ASP A 156 3.84 -7.63 8.98
N ILE A 157 2.65 -7.24 8.56
CA ILE A 157 1.63 -8.11 7.98
C ILE A 157 1.05 -7.49 6.72
N ALA A 158 0.62 -8.34 5.79
CA ALA A 158 -0.18 -7.89 4.66
C ALA A 158 -1.57 -8.54 4.72
N VAL A 159 -2.61 -7.77 4.38
CA VAL A 159 -3.99 -8.26 4.31
C VAL A 159 -4.56 -7.88 2.95
N VAL A 160 -4.72 -8.87 2.09
CA VAL A 160 -4.99 -8.67 0.67
C VAL A 160 -6.01 -9.66 0.14
N THR A 161 -6.60 -9.34 -1.02
CA THR A 161 -7.41 -10.33 -1.74
C THR A 161 -6.51 -11.40 -2.36
N ALA A 162 -6.86 -12.67 -2.13
CA ALA A 162 -6.13 -13.85 -2.64
C ALA A 162 -6.62 -14.24 -4.06
N PRO A 163 -5.86 -15.07 -4.82
CA PRO A 163 -4.74 -15.84 -4.31
C PRO A 163 -3.45 -15.04 -4.25
N ALA A 164 -2.87 -14.95 -3.05
CA ALA A 164 -1.46 -14.66 -2.96
C ALA A 164 -0.74 -15.96 -3.32
N ALA A 165 0.02 -15.97 -4.39
CA ALA A 165 0.79 -17.14 -4.81
C ALA A 165 1.63 -17.63 -3.61
N GLY A 166 1.54 -18.92 -3.31
CA GLY A 166 2.31 -19.53 -2.23
C GLY A 166 3.80 -19.33 -2.49
N SER A 167 4.45 -18.52 -1.66
CA SER A 167 5.91 -18.37 -1.68
C SER A 167 6.50 -19.16 -0.53
N PRO A 168 7.64 -19.82 -0.72
CA PRO A 168 8.35 -20.51 0.36
C PRO A 168 8.66 -19.59 1.56
N SER A 169 8.82 -18.29 1.31
CA SER A 169 9.22 -17.28 2.31
C SER A 169 8.04 -16.71 3.12
N PHE A 170 6.81 -16.94 2.70
CA PHE A 170 5.63 -16.36 3.34
C PHE A 170 4.64 -17.42 3.79
N THR A 171 3.91 -17.13 4.87
CA THR A 171 2.67 -17.84 5.20
C THR A 171 1.50 -17.00 4.76
N ALA A 172 0.48 -17.64 4.19
CA ALA A 172 -0.79 -17.00 3.87
C ALA A 172 -1.91 -17.81 4.53
N LYS A 173 -2.80 -17.14 5.28
CA LYS A 173 -3.96 -17.74 5.92
C LYS A 173 -5.21 -17.02 5.46
N LYS A 174 -6.20 -17.77 4.93
CA LYS A 174 -7.53 -17.22 4.61
C LYS A 174 -8.20 -16.76 5.91
N VAL A 175 -8.70 -15.51 5.92
CA VAL A 175 -9.33 -14.88 7.10
C VAL A 175 -10.73 -14.35 6.80
N GLY A 176 -11.15 -14.39 5.54
CA GLY A 176 -12.48 -13.96 5.12
C GLY A 176 -12.67 -14.14 3.61
N SER A 177 -13.83 -13.72 3.15
CA SER A 177 -14.16 -13.64 1.72
C SER A 177 -15.06 -12.43 1.45
N VAL A 178 -15.10 -11.99 0.21
CA VAL A 178 -15.98 -10.93 -0.28
C VAL A 178 -16.73 -11.40 -1.51
N ASN A 179 -18.00 -10.97 -1.60
CA ASN A 179 -18.84 -11.17 -2.76
C ASN A 179 -18.75 -9.93 -3.64
N GLU A 180 -18.37 -10.14 -4.89
CA GLU A 180 -18.30 -9.08 -5.89
C GLU A 180 -19.64 -8.98 -6.64
N VAL A 181 -20.03 -7.77 -7.00
CA VAL A 181 -21.22 -7.47 -7.76
C VAL A 181 -20.91 -6.53 -8.93
N ALA A 182 -21.63 -6.70 -10.03
CA ALA A 182 -21.62 -5.72 -11.10
C ALA A 182 -22.53 -4.55 -10.72
N VAL A 183 -22.09 -3.33 -11.00
CA VAL A 183 -22.80 -2.09 -10.65
C VAL A 183 -22.83 -1.12 -11.81
N CYS A 184 -23.96 -0.40 -11.93
CA CYS A 184 -24.11 0.71 -12.87
C CYS A 184 -24.86 1.86 -12.20
N SER A 185 -24.78 3.04 -12.79
CA SER A 185 -25.64 4.18 -12.44
C SER A 185 -27.01 4.05 -13.11
N PRO A 186 -28.01 4.86 -12.71
CA PRO A 186 -29.31 4.94 -13.35
C PRO A 186 -29.28 5.30 -14.86
N PHE A 187 -28.18 5.89 -15.34
CA PHE A 187 -27.94 6.15 -16.75
C PHE A 187 -28.07 4.85 -17.59
N PHE A 188 -27.61 3.73 -17.03
CA PHE A 188 -27.68 2.41 -17.64
C PHE A 188 -28.91 1.61 -17.16
N SER A 189 -30.03 2.27 -16.87
CA SER A 189 -31.26 1.66 -16.32
C SER A 189 -31.79 0.48 -17.13
N GLY A 190 -31.50 0.41 -18.43
CA GLY A 190 -31.84 -0.74 -19.28
C GLY A 190 -31.20 -2.07 -18.84
N LEU A 191 -30.22 -2.05 -17.93
CA LEU A 191 -29.60 -3.22 -17.33
C LEU A 191 -30.23 -3.62 -15.99
N LEU A 192 -31.12 -2.79 -15.43
CA LEU A 192 -31.70 -3.01 -14.10
C LEU A 192 -33.06 -3.73 -14.23
N GLY A 193 -33.47 -4.43 -13.17
CA GLY A 193 -34.74 -5.12 -13.08
C GLY A 193 -34.89 -6.38 -13.96
N LYS A 194 -33.79 -6.85 -14.54
CA LYS A 194 -33.74 -8.10 -15.32
C LYS A 194 -32.39 -8.80 -15.10
N LYS A 195 -32.34 -10.10 -15.45
CA LYS A 195 -31.06 -10.83 -15.47
C LYS A 195 -30.26 -10.50 -16.72
N VAL A 196 -29.07 -10.01 -16.55
CA VAL A 196 -28.13 -9.60 -17.61
C VAL A 196 -26.96 -10.59 -17.69
N SER A 197 -26.53 -10.97 -18.89
CA SER A 197 -25.37 -11.83 -19.07
C SER A 197 -24.09 -11.02 -19.19
N LEU A 198 -22.95 -11.63 -18.89
CA LEU A 198 -21.62 -11.02 -19.13
C LEU A 198 -21.44 -10.65 -20.61
N ALA A 199 -22.02 -11.45 -21.54
CA ALA A 199 -22.05 -11.17 -22.99
C ALA A 199 -22.83 -9.90 -23.35
N GLU A 200 -23.83 -9.52 -22.55
CA GLU A 200 -24.50 -8.23 -22.67
C GLU A 200 -23.64 -7.09 -22.10
N LEU A 201 -22.97 -7.30 -20.98
CA LEU A 201 -22.15 -6.27 -20.32
C LEU A 201 -20.96 -5.80 -21.17
N VAL A 202 -20.32 -6.68 -21.96
CA VAL A 202 -19.19 -6.29 -22.82
C VAL A 202 -19.56 -5.32 -23.94
N LYS A 203 -20.84 -5.03 -24.13
CA LYS A 203 -21.30 -4.03 -25.09
C LYS A 203 -21.35 -2.62 -24.53
N PHE A 204 -21.08 -2.47 -23.24
CA PHE A 204 -21.06 -1.20 -22.51
C PHE A 204 -19.65 -0.88 -22.06
N PRO A 205 -19.33 0.39 -21.79
CA PRO A 205 -18.05 0.76 -21.22
C PRO A 205 -17.83 0.05 -19.87
N LEU A 206 -16.69 -0.62 -19.73
CA LEU A 206 -16.32 -1.31 -18.51
C LEU A 206 -15.23 -0.52 -17.77
N ILE A 207 -15.34 -0.50 -16.44
CA ILE A 207 -14.39 0.15 -15.53
C ILE A 207 -13.70 -0.93 -14.71
N SER A 208 -12.38 -0.94 -14.66
CA SER A 208 -11.59 -1.91 -13.88
C SER A 208 -10.33 -1.28 -13.32
N LEU A 209 -9.62 -2.04 -12.48
CA LEU A 209 -8.25 -1.72 -12.11
C LEU A 209 -7.29 -2.10 -13.23
N GLY A 210 -6.06 -1.57 -13.17
CA GLY A 210 -5.00 -1.83 -14.13
C GLY A 210 -4.63 -3.32 -14.26
N ARG A 211 -4.03 -3.68 -15.38
CA ARG A 211 -3.72 -5.07 -15.77
C ARG A 211 -2.74 -5.80 -14.85
N ASP A 212 -1.94 -5.07 -14.10
CA ASP A 212 -0.98 -5.56 -13.11
C ASP A 212 -1.61 -5.95 -11.77
N THR A 213 -2.95 -5.82 -11.64
CA THR A 213 -3.66 -6.10 -10.41
C THR A 213 -4.28 -7.51 -10.38
N MET A 214 -4.41 -8.08 -9.19
CA MET A 214 -5.13 -9.34 -9.00
C MET A 214 -6.62 -9.21 -9.32
N SER A 215 -7.21 -8.01 -9.20
CA SER A 215 -8.61 -7.76 -9.56
C SER A 215 -8.81 -7.86 -11.06
N PHE A 216 -7.92 -7.26 -11.86
CA PHE A 216 -7.99 -7.41 -13.32
C PHE A 216 -7.87 -8.89 -13.72
N SER A 217 -6.88 -9.61 -13.17
CA SER A 217 -6.69 -11.04 -13.46
C SER A 217 -7.91 -11.86 -13.09
N PHE A 218 -8.57 -11.55 -11.96
CA PHE A 218 -9.76 -12.22 -11.50
C PHE A 218 -10.93 -12.04 -12.49
N TYR A 219 -11.24 -10.81 -12.90
CA TYR A 219 -12.33 -10.56 -13.84
C TYR A 219 -11.99 -11.04 -15.25
N SER A 220 -10.72 -10.90 -15.67
CA SER A 220 -10.27 -11.45 -16.95
C SER A 220 -10.48 -12.97 -17.02
N GLY A 221 -10.17 -13.68 -15.92
CA GLY A 221 -10.45 -15.11 -15.78
C GLY A 221 -11.95 -15.41 -15.84
N LEU A 222 -12.76 -14.69 -15.06
CA LEU A 222 -14.22 -14.85 -15.06
C LEU A 222 -14.81 -14.71 -16.46
N PHE A 223 -14.44 -13.66 -17.20
CA PHE A 223 -14.95 -13.46 -18.56
C PHE A 223 -14.44 -14.55 -19.53
N ALA A 224 -13.18 -14.97 -19.39
CA ALA A 224 -12.60 -16.02 -20.21
C ALA A 224 -13.30 -17.37 -20.03
N ASP A 225 -13.77 -17.72 -18.82
CA ASP A 225 -14.55 -18.93 -18.53
C ASP A 225 -15.84 -18.99 -19.33
N TYR A 226 -16.37 -17.84 -19.77
CA TYR A 226 -17.54 -17.74 -20.64
C TYR A 226 -17.18 -17.40 -22.10
N GLY A 227 -15.92 -17.56 -22.51
CA GLY A 227 -15.45 -17.29 -23.87
C GLY A 227 -15.43 -15.80 -24.26
N LEU A 228 -15.43 -14.90 -23.29
CA LEU A 228 -15.47 -13.45 -23.48
C LEU A 228 -14.12 -12.81 -23.17
N ALA A 229 -13.79 -11.71 -23.86
CA ALA A 229 -12.63 -10.90 -23.54
C ALA A 229 -13.02 -9.75 -22.59
N PHE A 230 -12.35 -9.67 -21.44
CA PHE A 230 -12.49 -8.54 -20.53
C PHE A 230 -11.59 -7.37 -21.01
N LYS A 231 -12.23 -6.34 -21.56
CA LYS A 231 -11.55 -5.16 -22.12
C LYS A 231 -12.13 -3.89 -21.49
N PRO A 232 -11.63 -3.47 -20.32
CA PRO A 232 -12.04 -2.22 -19.72
C PRO A 232 -11.71 -1.02 -20.61
N ASP A 233 -12.64 -0.07 -20.68
CA ASP A 233 -12.48 1.21 -21.37
C ASP A 233 -11.82 2.25 -20.44
N ILE A 234 -12.01 2.07 -19.12
CA ILE A 234 -11.49 2.97 -18.09
C ILE A 234 -10.70 2.15 -17.07
N GLU A 235 -9.47 2.56 -16.81
CA GLU A 235 -8.62 2.01 -15.79
C GLU A 235 -8.55 2.93 -14.58
N ALA A 236 -8.92 2.42 -13.39
CA ALA A 236 -8.73 3.07 -12.11
C ALA A 236 -7.48 2.54 -11.41
N PHE A 237 -6.88 3.34 -10.57
CA PHE A 237 -5.68 2.95 -9.84
C PHE A 237 -5.98 2.18 -8.56
N THR A 238 -7.09 2.51 -7.87
CA THR A 238 -7.53 1.89 -6.61
C THR A 238 -8.99 1.48 -6.67
N ALA A 239 -9.40 0.48 -5.87
CA ALA A 239 -10.76 -0.08 -5.92
C ALA A 239 -11.84 0.90 -5.44
N ASP A 240 -11.51 1.86 -4.59
CA ASP A 240 -12.40 2.92 -4.14
C ASP A 240 -12.77 3.93 -5.23
N GLN A 241 -11.97 4.02 -6.30
CA GLN A 241 -12.26 4.88 -7.46
C GLN A 241 -13.33 4.29 -8.39
N ILE A 242 -13.54 2.97 -8.37
CA ILE A 242 -14.49 2.31 -9.29
C ILE A 242 -15.92 2.85 -9.10
N LEU A 243 -16.39 2.89 -7.86
CA LEU A 243 -17.76 3.30 -7.57
C LEU A 243 -18.05 4.76 -7.95
N PRO A 244 -17.20 5.76 -7.60
CA PRO A 244 -17.36 7.12 -8.08
C PRO A 244 -17.38 7.28 -9.61
N LEU A 245 -16.57 6.48 -10.34
CA LEU A 245 -16.58 6.49 -11.81
C LEU A 245 -17.90 5.93 -12.37
N VAL A 246 -18.46 4.88 -11.74
CA VAL A 246 -19.78 4.35 -12.06
C VAL A 246 -20.86 5.39 -11.79
N GLU A 247 -20.85 6.06 -10.64
CA GLU A 247 -21.81 7.09 -10.24
C GLU A 247 -21.78 8.32 -11.14
N ALA A 248 -20.63 8.56 -11.81
CA ALA A 248 -20.44 9.61 -12.81
C ALA A 248 -20.88 9.19 -14.24
N ASP A 249 -21.64 8.10 -14.40
CA ASP A 249 -22.17 7.60 -15.66
C ASP A 249 -21.11 7.12 -16.68
N LEU A 250 -19.88 6.84 -16.22
CA LEU A 250 -18.77 6.52 -17.10
C LEU A 250 -18.75 5.06 -17.57
N GLY A 251 -19.51 4.17 -16.91
CA GLY A 251 -19.57 2.76 -17.31
C GLY A 251 -20.05 1.85 -16.18
N ILE A 252 -19.80 0.56 -16.39
CA ILE A 252 -20.15 -0.53 -15.50
C ILE A 252 -18.90 -0.97 -14.77
N GLY A 253 -18.96 -1.06 -13.45
CA GLY A 253 -17.87 -1.53 -12.60
C GLY A 253 -18.20 -2.82 -11.87
N PHE A 254 -17.17 -3.45 -11.32
CA PHE A 254 -17.29 -4.56 -10.39
C PHE A 254 -16.68 -4.16 -9.06
N VAL A 255 -17.44 -4.32 -7.98
CA VAL A 255 -17.01 -3.92 -6.63
C VAL A 255 -17.52 -4.92 -5.60
N PRO A 256 -16.89 -5.01 -4.41
CA PRO A 256 -17.46 -5.70 -3.27
C PRO A 256 -18.87 -5.19 -2.97
N LYS A 257 -19.79 -6.10 -2.68
CA LYS A 257 -21.19 -5.76 -2.35
C LYS A 257 -21.29 -4.76 -1.19
N GLU A 258 -20.33 -4.82 -0.27
CA GLU A 258 -20.21 -3.91 0.88
C GLU A 258 -20.03 -2.44 0.46
N PHE A 259 -19.34 -2.19 -0.66
CA PHE A 259 -19.09 -0.82 -1.15
C PHE A 259 -20.38 -0.13 -1.63
N VAL A 260 -21.33 -0.91 -2.15
CA VAL A 260 -22.57 -0.37 -2.69
C VAL A 260 -23.53 0.12 -1.61
N LYS A 261 -23.38 -0.36 -0.37
CA LYS A 261 -24.26 0.04 0.76
C LYS A 261 -24.22 1.54 1.05
N ASP A 262 -23.10 2.18 0.79
CA ASP A 262 -22.88 3.61 1.05
C ASP A 262 -23.12 4.48 -0.20
N SER A 263 -23.51 3.86 -1.33
CA SER A 263 -23.77 4.56 -2.59
C SER A 263 -25.21 5.02 -2.69
N ASN A 264 -25.40 6.25 -3.15
CA ASN A 264 -26.73 6.82 -3.42
C ASN A 264 -27.12 6.74 -4.92
N ASN A 265 -26.17 6.47 -5.81
CA ASN A 265 -26.37 6.57 -7.26
C ASN A 265 -25.81 5.37 -8.03
N ALA A 266 -25.52 4.25 -7.36
CA ALA A 266 -25.17 3.02 -8.03
C ALA A 266 -26.11 1.90 -7.64
N ALA A 267 -26.52 1.11 -8.63
CA ALA A 267 -27.42 -0.03 -8.49
C ALA A 267 -26.70 -1.32 -8.90
N ILE A 268 -27.04 -2.42 -8.22
CA ILE A 268 -26.50 -3.75 -8.54
C ILE A 268 -27.22 -4.29 -9.78
N ILE A 269 -26.43 -4.78 -10.73
CA ILE A 269 -26.93 -5.51 -11.90
C ILE A 269 -27.09 -6.98 -11.51
N ASP A 270 -28.26 -7.54 -11.70
CA ASP A 270 -28.53 -8.98 -11.49
C ASP A 270 -27.97 -9.78 -12.67
N LEU A 271 -26.85 -10.48 -12.42
CA LEU A 271 -26.17 -11.27 -13.44
C LEU A 271 -26.77 -12.67 -13.55
N LYS A 272 -26.77 -13.21 -14.78
CA LYS A 272 -27.08 -14.63 -15.04
C LYS A 272 -25.96 -15.53 -14.53
N GLU A 273 -24.72 -15.09 -14.71
CA GLU A 273 -23.52 -15.79 -14.30
C GLU A 273 -23.17 -15.50 -12.84
N THR A 274 -22.63 -16.49 -12.17
CA THR A 274 -22.18 -16.34 -10.78
C THR A 274 -20.76 -15.82 -10.74
N ILE A 275 -20.53 -14.71 -10.05
CA ILE A 275 -19.18 -14.24 -9.75
C ILE A 275 -18.64 -15.05 -8.56
N PRO A 276 -17.48 -15.72 -8.69
CA PRO A 276 -16.89 -16.47 -7.59
C PRO A 276 -16.55 -15.57 -6.40
N GLU A 277 -16.63 -16.11 -5.18
CA GLU A 277 -16.14 -15.41 -3.99
C GLU A 277 -14.63 -15.15 -4.08
N ARG A 278 -14.21 -13.96 -3.66
CA ARG A 278 -12.79 -13.65 -3.49
C ARG A 278 -12.38 -13.81 -2.04
N SER A 279 -11.35 -14.61 -1.82
CA SER A 279 -10.80 -14.77 -0.47
C SER A 279 -10.01 -13.54 -0.04
N ILE A 280 -10.03 -13.23 1.25
CA ILE A 280 -9.08 -12.33 1.91
C ILE A 280 -8.11 -13.18 2.71
N ALA A 281 -6.82 -12.88 2.59
CA ALA A 281 -5.76 -13.56 3.31
C ALA A 281 -4.88 -12.59 4.08
N VAL A 282 -4.45 -13.02 5.27
CA VAL A 282 -3.34 -12.41 5.99
C VAL A 282 -2.06 -13.13 5.60
N ILE A 283 -1.03 -12.34 5.28
CA ILE A 283 0.28 -12.83 4.84
C ILE A 283 1.34 -12.27 5.78
N LYS A 284 2.30 -13.12 6.15
CA LYS A 284 3.49 -12.71 6.92
C LYS A 284 4.73 -13.49 6.50
N ARG A 285 5.87 -12.98 6.86
CA ARG A 285 7.16 -13.66 6.65
C ARG A 285 7.27 -14.87 7.57
N LYS A 286 7.88 -15.96 7.06
CA LYS A 286 8.19 -17.15 7.86
C LYS A 286 9.48 -16.99 8.68
N ASP A 287 10.42 -16.25 8.14
CA ASP A 287 11.77 -16.09 8.68
C ASP A 287 11.89 -14.94 9.71
N LYS A 288 10.84 -14.13 9.86
CA LYS A 288 10.80 -13.03 10.84
C LYS A 288 9.59 -13.21 11.77
N PRO A 289 9.81 -13.39 13.09
CA PRO A 289 8.70 -13.40 14.05
C PRO A 289 8.06 -12.01 14.11
N LEU A 290 6.76 -11.97 14.29
CA LEU A 290 6.03 -10.72 14.51
C LEU A 290 6.34 -10.15 15.89
N GLY A 291 6.47 -8.83 15.99
CA GLY A 291 6.43 -8.11 17.25
C GLY A 291 5.12 -8.34 18.01
N ILE A 292 5.10 -8.08 19.31
CA ILE A 292 3.96 -8.39 20.19
C ILE A 292 2.67 -7.72 19.69
N ALA A 293 2.74 -6.45 19.30
CA ALA A 293 1.61 -5.69 18.77
C ALA A 293 1.07 -6.28 17.46
N ALA A 294 1.95 -6.58 16.49
CA ALA A 294 1.55 -7.17 15.21
C ALA A 294 1.01 -8.61 15.37
N LYS A 295 1.57 -9.39 16.31
CA LYS A 295 1.10 -10.73 16.63
C LYS A 295 -0.30 -10.72 17.23
N GLU A 296 -0.59 -9.76 18.10
CA GLU A 296 -1.92 -9.62 18.70
C GLU A 296 -2.94 -9.16 17.63
N LEU A 297 -2.56 -8.24 16.76
CA LEU A 297 -3.42 -7.85 15.64
C LEU A 297 -3.68 -9.03 14.69
N GLU A 298 -2.66 -9.83 14.35
CA GLU A 298 -2.83 -11.06 13.57
C GLU A 298 -3.81 -12.01 14.24
N ARG A 299 -3.69 -12.20 15.56
CA ARG A 299 -4.61 -13.04 16.34
C ARG A 299 -6.06 -12.57 16.17
N MET A 300 -6.30 -11.28 16.31
CA MET A 300 -7.63 -10.68 16.13
C MET A 300 -8.16 -10.82 14.70
N ILE A 301 -7.30 -10.64 13.70
CA ILE A 301 -7.66 -10.82 12.28
C ILE A 301 -8.04 -12.29 12.00
N CYS A 302 -7.33 -13.23 12.62
CA CYS A 302 -7.57 -14.66 12.46
C CYS A 302 -8.76 -15.20 13.29
N GLY A 303 -9.43 -14.37 14.10
CA GLY A 303 -10.54 -14.77 14.95
C GLY A 303 -10.14 -15.68 16.13
N LEU A 304 -8.87 -15.57 16.57
CA LEU A 304 -8.28 -16.41 17.63
C LEU A 304 -8.32 -15.71 18.99
#